data_ee542c1ad831ce6409b8b39d7126eb96
#
_entry.id   ee542c1ad831ce6409b8b39d7126eb96
#
_cell.length_a   1.000
_cell.length_b   1.000
_cell.length_c   1.000
_cell.angle_alpha   90.00
_cell.angle_beta   90.00
_cell.angle_gamma   90.00
#
_symmetry.space_group_name_H-M   'P 1'
#
loop_
_entity.id
_entity.type
_entity.pdbx_description
1 polymer ?
#
loop_
_entity_poly.entity_id
_entity_poly.type
_entity_poly.pdbx_seq_one_letter_code
_entity_poly.pdbx_strand_id
1 'polypeptide(L)'
;MPGFVSSVPMSGRFLVIRLGSLGDVILTSATVLNLRINYPDSEIVFLTRSRFRIIAEAILGVDRVIALADEIGVSEYYRALVDMDREGFTTIIDLHGNLRSWLARRVLSGTLKLVYPKRRLERQRIVRTHTYPESWPHTIDLYNSVLTQLKMPVYVNRPVLNIGSNGPRQNSVVMAPGAAHANKQWPIERFADVAVALNQSAGVKIIWAVTSGDRGRVKLEDKLERDQYEELVDVPIERLGKVIADARLVIANDSGVMHLASAVGTPVVAIFGPTHQSLGFSPRGLFDRVVEVDEFCRPCSLHGKKPCYREERYCFTRISPEMVSQVAGEMLSSPVNTAPALFVDRDGTVMEDKHYLSDPDQVELLPGAVEALKATAAAGFRMVVISNQSGIARGMFTKVEAEKVNARLVEMLRRQGVEVAAIYFCPHYPGGSIKEYAISCECRKPAPGMAERAARELGVDFRRSIVVGDKVEDLALADAIGARSVLVLTGHGRESEERLRSSSYYRQRRSFEDLPGAVRFLISGE
;
A
#
# COMPACT_ATOMS: atom_id res chain seq x y z
N MET A 1 34.41 1.94 13.46
CA MET A 1 33.15 2.67 13.68
C MET A 1 33.20 3.97 12.88
N PRO A 2 32.46 4.15 11.79
CA PRO A 2 32.25 5.47 11.22
C PRO A 2 31.05 6.09 11.92
N GLY A 3 31.23 7.31 12.44
CA GLY A 3 30.31 8.01 13.31
C GLY A 3 28.90 8.15 12.74
N PHE A 4 27.92 7.76 13.51
CA PHE A 4 26.52 8.14 13.36
C PHE A 4 26.44 9.67 13.53
N VAL A 5 26.27 10.38 12.42
CA VAL A 5 25.73 11.74 12.48
C VAL A 5 24.23 11.57 12.66
N SER A 6 23.77 11.42 13.89
CA SER A 6 22.36 11.50 14.26
C SER A 6 21.95 12.97 14.27
N SER A 7 21.52 13.50 13.13
CA SER A 7 21.01 14.87 13.06
C SER A 7 19.47 14.96 13.14
N VAL A 8 18.79 13.83 13.30
CA VAL A 8 17.33 13.79 13.52
C VAL A 8 17.06 13.24 14.91
N PRO A 9 16.36 13.97 15.79
CA PRO A 9 15.94 13.43 17.09
C PRO A 9 15.14 12.14 16.90
N MET A 10 15.34 11.15 17.75
CA MET A 10 14.58 9.88 17.72
C MET A 10 13.07 10.10 17.96
N SER A 11 12.69 11.23 18.55
CA SER A 11 11.31 11.71 18.66
C SER A 11 11.25 13.14 18.16
N GLY A 12 10.24 13.50 17.37
CA GLY A 12 10.09 14.83 16.81
C GLY A 12 8.72 15.04 16.18
N ARG A 13 8.49 16.26 15.70
CA ARG A 13 7.27 16.62 15.00
C ARG A 13 7.58 16.82 13.52
N PHE A 14 7.06 15.93 12.67
CA PHE A 14 7.23 15.99 11.23
C PHE A 14 6.06 16.73 10.57
N LEU A 15 6.36 17.61 9.63
CA LEU A 15 5.37 18.19 8.72
C LEU A 15 5.61 17.64 7.30
N VAL A 16 4.66 16.89 6.77
CA VAL A 16 4.67 16.42 5.38
C VAL A 16 3.77 17.32 4.54
N ILE A 17 4.30 17.91 3.48
CA ILE A 17 3.58 18.88 2.64
C ILE A 17 3.24 18.25 1.29
N ARG A 18 1.94 18.06 1.00
CA ARG A 18 1.42 17.72 -0.33
C ARG A 18 0.06 18.34 -0.58
N LEU A 19 0.00 19.43 -1.35
CA LEU A 19 -1.21 20.24 -1.58
C LEU A 19 -2.10 19.71 -2.74
N GLY A 20 -1.77 18.60 -3.37
CA GLY A 20 -2.49 17.96 -4.49
C GLY A 20 -1.50 17.43 -5.53
N SER A 21 -1.88 16.75 -6.59
CA SER A 21 -3.23 16.30 -6.97
C SER A 21 -3.68 15.07 -6.15
N LEU A 22 -4.89 14.54 -6.43
CA LEU A 22 -5.42 13.35 -5.73
C LEU A 22 -4.43 12.17 -5.78
N GLY A 23 -4.02 11.76 -6.98
CA GLY A 23 -3.08 10.65 -7.15
C GLY A 23 -1.75 10.90 -6.43
N ASP A 24 -1.24 12.13 -6.50
CA ASP A 24 -0.01 12.48 -5.80
C ASP A 24 -0.13 12.43 -4.27
N VAL A 25 -1.27 12.87 -3.70
CA VAL A 25 -1.53 12.75 -2.24
C VAL A 25 -1.55 11.28 -1.86
N ILE A 26 -2.24 10.44 -2.63
CA ILE A 26 -2.28 8.98 -2.41
C ILE A 26 -0.87 8.38 -2.44
N LEU A 27 -0.05 8.74 -3.44
CA LEU A 27 1.30 8.19 -3.60
C LEU A 27 2.25 8.58 -2.45
N THR A 28 1.98 9.66 -1.71
CA THR A 28 2.78 10.02 -0.52
C THR A 28 2.57 9.07 0.65
N SER A 29 1.51 8.26 0.65
CA SER A 29 1.20 7.32 1.74
C SER A 29 2.33 6.34 2.02
N ALA A 30 3.04 5.87 0.99
CA ALA A 30 4.21 5.02 1.15
C ALA A 30 5.33 5.71 1.96
N THR A 31 5.61 6.98 1.68
CA THR A 31 6.65 7.74 2.38
C THR A 31 6.26 8.04 3.83
N VAL A 32 4.99 8.41 4.06
CA VAL A 32 4.46 8.64 5.41
C VAL A 32 4.54 7.36 6.26
N LEU A 33 4.16 6.23 5.67
CA LEU A 33 4.21 4.95 6.37
C LEU A 33 5.65 4.53 6.69
N ASN A 34 6.59 4.73 5.77
CA ASN A 34 8.01 4.54 6.04
C ASN A 34 8.52 5.46 7.17
N LEU A 35 8.07 6.72 7.22
CA LEU A 35 8.39 7.62 8.35
C LEU A 35 7.87 7.05 9.66
N ARG A 36 6.61 6.59 9.70
CA ARG A 36 6.00 6.00 10.90
C ARG A 36 6.74 4.76 11.38
N ILE A 37 7.10 3.85 10.48
CA ILE A 37 7.85 2.62 10.82
C ILE A 37 9.22 2.96 11.42
N ASN A 38 9.90 3.98 10.88
CA ASN A 38 11.22 4.39 11.35
C ASN A 38 11.18 5.29 12.60
N TYR A 39 10.08 6.05 12.79
CA TYR A 39 9.88 6.98 13.91
C TYR A 39 8.52 6.75 14.57
N PRO A 40 8.35 5.64 15.29
CA PRO A 40 7.05 5.28 15.88
C PRO A 40 6.55 6.29 16.91
N ASP A 41 7.45 7.01 17.59
CA ASP A 41 7.15 7.93 18.68
C ASP A 41 6.99 9.39 18.22
N SER A 42 7.14 9.68 16.93
CA SER A 42 7.06 11.03 16.39
C SER A 42 5.64 11.39 16.01
N GLU A 43 5.28 12.68 16.12
CA GLU A 43 4.04 13.20 15.56
C GLU A 43 4.23 13.48 14.06
N ILE A 44 3.38 12.92 13.21
CA ILE A 44 3.37 13.16 11.77
C ILE A 44 2.14 13.97 11.40
N VAL A 45 2.35 15.24 11.04
CA VAL A 45 1.31 16.17 10.60
C VAL A 45 1.35 16.26 9.07
N PHE A 46 0.20 16.16 8.43
CA PHE A 46 0.09 16.23 6.97
C PHE A 46 -0.60 17.52 6.53
N LEU A 47 0.07 18.34 5.72
CA LEU A 47 -0.46 19.60 5.17
C LEU A 47 -0.98 19.37 3.75
N THR A 48 -2.28 19.59 3.54
CA THR A 48 -2.94 19.43 2.24
C THR A 48 -4.04 20.48 2.02
N ARG A 49 -4.79 20.38 0.92
CA ARG A 49 -6.01 21.17 0.66
C ARG A 49 -7.26 20.45 1.16
N SER A 50 -8.31 21.22 1.48
CA SER A 50 -9.55 20.72 2.09
C SER A 50 -10.17 19.58 1.30
N ARG A 51 -10.18 19.63 -0.03
CA ARG A 51 -10.72 18.57 -0.90
C ARG A 51 -9.97 17.23 -0.81
N PHE A 52 -8.76 17.20 -0.27
CA PHE A 52 -7.95 15.99 -0.10
C PHE A 52 -7.84 15.55 1.36
N ARG A 53 -8.51 16.25 2.28
CA ARG A 53 -8.44 15.99 3.72
C ARG A 53 -8.75 14.54 4.06
N ILE A 54 -9.86 14.02 3.57
CA ILE A 54 -10.31 12.65 3.84
C ILE A 54 -9.28 11.60 3.38
N ILE A 55 -8.64 11.84 2.23
CA ILE A 55 -7.57 10.95 1.73
C ILE A 55 -6.32 11.04 2.62
N ALA A 56 -5.96 12.24 3.05
CA ALA A 56 -4.81 12.42 3.94
C ALA A 56 -5.05 11.80 5.33
N GLU A 57 -6.27 11.87 5.86
CA GLU A 57 -6.69 11.21 7.11
C GLU A 57 -6.70 9.68 6.99
N ALA A 58 -6.90 9.14 5.79
CA ALA A 58 -6.84 7.71 5.50
C ALA A 58 -5.41 7.16 5.33
N ILE A 59 -4.39 8.02 5.26
CA ILE A 59 -2.99 7.59 5.19
C ILE A 59 -2.57 7.02 6.54
N LEU A 60 -2.21 5.73 6.56
CA LEU A 60 -1.68 5.10 7.78
C LEU A 60 -0.40 5.80 8.24
N GLY A 61 -0.34 6.10 9.54
CA GLY A 61 0.80 6.77 10.15
C GLY A 61 0.68 8.30 10.25
N VAL A 62 -0.34 8.93 9.68
CA VAL A 62 -0.66 10.33 9.93
C VAL A 62 -1.37 10.46 11.27
N ASP A 63 -0.91 11.36 12.15
CA ASP A 63 -1.59 11.66 13.42
C ASP A 63 -2.60 12.78 13.27
N ARG A 64 -2.29 13.77 12.41
CA ARG A 64 -3.14 14.95 12.21
C ARG A 64 -3.01 15.53 10.82
N VAL A 65 -4.12 16.02 10.27
CA VAL A 65 -4.16 16.70 8.97
C VAL A 65 -4.48 18.18 9.16
N ILE A 66 -3.65 19.03 8.58
CA ILE A 66 -3.93 20.46 8.41
C ILE A 66 -4.43 20.66 6.99
N ALA A 67 -5.70 21.06 6.87
CA ALA A 67 -6.35 21.25 5.57
C ALA A 67 -6.54 22.75 5.29
N LEU A 68 -5.87 23.24 4.26
CA LEU A 68 -6.02 24.62 3.77
C LEU A 68 -7.20 24.73 2.82
N ALA A 69 -7.88 25.86 2.81
CA ALA A 69 -8.93 26.15 1.85
C ALA A 69 -8.42 25.97 0.40
N ASP A 70 -9.28 25.45 -0.47
CA ASP A 70 -8.89 25.13 -1.85
C ASP A 70 -8.43 26.34 -2.64
N GLU A 71 -9.06 27.50 -2.40
CA GLU A 71 -8.76 28.77 -3.06
C GLU A 71 -8.14 29.80 -2.12
N ILE A 72 -7.28 29.33 -1.19
CA ILE A 72 -6.60 30.19 -0.24
C ILE A 72 -5.71 31.23 -0.95
N GLY A 73 -5.90 32.51 -0.62
CA GLY A 73 -5.08 33.64 -1.10
C GLY A 73 -3.65 33.59 -0.55
N VAL A 74 -2.72 34.32 -1.19
CA VAL A 74 -1.31 34.30 -0.77
C VAL A 74 -1.13 34.86 0.65
N SER A 75 -1.83 35.92 1.00
CA SER A 75 -1.77 36.55 2.32
C SER A 75 -2.34 35.67 3.43
N GLU A 76 -3.46 35.02 3.16
CA GLU A 76 -4.04 34.03 4.08
C GLU A 76 -3.14 32.81 4.26
N TYR A 77 -2.59 32.31 3.16
CA TYR A 77 -1.64 31.20 3.19
C TYR A 77 -0.42 31.55 4.04
N TYR A 78 0.14 32.77 3.87
CA TYR A 78 1.26 33.24 4.68
C TYR A 78 0.91 33.31 6.17
N ARG A 79 -0.27 33.86 6.53
CA ARG A 79 -0.74 33.91 7.92
C ARG A 79 -0.90 32.50 8.50
N ALA A 80 -1.51 31.59 7.76
CA ALA A 80 -1.64 30.21 8.18
C ALA A 80 -0.28 29.54 8.44
N LEU A 81 0.73 29.83 7.62
CA LEU A 81 2.10 29.31 7.85
C LEU A 81 2.74 29.91 9.12
N VAL A 82 2.54 31.19 9.38
CA VAL A 82 3.06 31.85 10.60
C VAL A 82 2.41 31.28 11.86
N ASP A 83 1.10 30.98 11.80
CA ASP A 83 0.40 30.33 12.92
C ASP A 83 0.88 28.89 13.12
N MET A 84 1.09 28.16 12.03
CA MET A 84 1.66 26.78 12.07
C MET A 84 3.08 26.75 12.61
N ASP A 85 3.90 27.79 12.40
CA ASP A 85 5.27 27.82 12.89
C ASP A 85 5.36 27.75 14.41
N ARG A 86 4.35 28.24 15.12
CA ARG A 86 4.23 28.17 16.59
C ARG A 86 4.11 26.73 17.10
N GLU A 87 3.77 25.78 16.23
CA GLU A 87 3.67 24.37 16.60
C GLU A 87 5.04 23.69 16.78
N GLY A 88 6.12 24.28 16.28
CA GLY A 88 7.50 23.84 16.52
C GLY A 88 7.84 22.52 15.78
N PHE A 89 7.63 22.47 14.48
CA PHE A 89 8.05 21.32 13.65
C PHE A 89 9.56 21.18 13.65
N THR A 90 10.06 19.97 13.94
CA THR A 90 11.50 19.66 13.87
C THR A 90 11.94 19.36 12.45
N THR A 91 11.11 18.69 11.67
CA THR A 91 11.43 18.27 10.29
C THR A 91 10.29 18.59 9.35
N ILE A 92 10.60 19.26 8.25
CA ILE A 92 9.65 19.62 7.18
C ILE A 92 10.02 18.83 5.93
N ILE A 93 9.08 18.01 5.44
CA ILE A 93 9.24 17.16 4.26
C ILE A 93 8.33 17.68 3.15
N ASP A 94 8.92 18.32 2.17
CA ASP A 94 8.21 18.88 1.02
C ASP A 94 8.15 17.84 -0.12
N LEU A 95 7.02 17.13 -0.23
CA LEU A 95 6.70 16.23 -1.33
C LEU A 95 5.91 16.90 -2.46
N HIS A 96 5.78 18.25 -2.42
CA HIS A 96 5.07 19.02 -3.46
C HIS A 96 6.03 19.76 -4.43
N GLY A 97 7.06 20.40 -3.92
CA GLY A 97 8.14 21.02 -4.71
C GLY A 97 7.66 22.13 -5.65
N ASN A 98 6.75 23.02 -5.21
CA ASN A 98 6.30 24.19 -5.97
C ASN A 98 6.51 25.50 -5.18
N LEU A 99 6.08 26.63 -5.76
CA LEU A 99 6.27 27.96 -5.14
C LEU A 99 5.57 28.08 -3.77
N ARG A 100 4.37 27.50 -3.60
CA ARG A 100 3.66 27.53 -2.31
C ARG A 100 4.40 26.70 -1.25
N SER A 101 4.82 25.49 -1.58
CA SER A 101 5.59 24.68 -0.62
C SER A 101 7.00 25.22 -0.38
N TRP A 102 7.59 25.92 -1.35
CA TRP A 102 8.82 26.68 -1.16
C TRP A 102 8.61 27.79 -0.11
N LEU A 103 7.52 28.57 -0.21
CA LEU A 103 7.17 29.59 0.78
C LEU A 103 6.98 28.97 2.18
N ALA A 104 6.29 27.83 2.27
CA ALA A 104 6.14 27.10 3.54
C ALA A 104 7.50 26.77 4.16
N ARG A 105 8.44 26.22 3.38
CA ARG A 105 9.79 25.93 3.86
C ARG A 105 10.61 27.18 4.26
N ARG A 106 10.24 28.35 3.76
CA ARG A 106 10.90 29.63 4.13
C ARG A 106 10.34 30.22 5.41
N VAL A 107 9.03 30.13 5.60
CA VAL A 107 8.33 30.69 6.76
C VAL A 107 8.51 29.80 8.00
N LEU A 108 8.33 28.50 7.85
CA LEU A 108 8.42 27.56 8.97
C LEU A 108 9.86 27.38 9.44
N SER A 109 10.08 27.40 10.74
CA SER A 109 11.41 27.43 11.38
C SER A 109 12.06 26.05 11.56
N GLY A 110 11.42 24.95 11.15
CA GLY A 110 11.90 23.58 11.32
C GLY A 110 13.40 23.40 11.05
N THR A 111 14.06 22.64 11.92
CA THR A 111 15.52 22.44 11.91
C THR A 111 16.00 21.76 10.63
N LEU A 112 15.22 20.78 10.14
CA LEU A 112 15.55 20.03 8.93
C LEU A 112 14.46 20.23 7.87
N LYS A 113 14.87 20.56 6.66
CA LYS A 113 13.96 20.79 5.52
C LYS A 113 14.37 19.97 4.33
N LEU A 114 13.59 18.94 4.03
CA LEU A 114 13.84 17.99 2.95
C LEU A 114 12.88 18.23 1.79
N VAL A 115 13.39 18.05 0.58
CA VAL A 115 12.59 18.20 -0.65
C VAL A 115 12.86 17.01 -1.56
N TYR A 116 11.81 16.39 -2.09
CA TYR A 116 11.99 15.32 -3.05
C TYR A 116 12.51 15.84 -4.40
N PRO A 117 13.33 15.06 -5.12
CA PRO A 117 13.86 15.46 -6.43
C PRO A 117 12.78 15.32 -7.50
N LYS A 118 12.18 16.43 -7.93
CA LYS A 118 11.06 16.43 -8.89
C LYS A 118 11.43 15.97 -10.30
N ARG A 119 12.71 16.00 -10.67
CA ARG A 119 13.26 15.63 -11.97
C ARG A 119 12.46 16.18 -13.17
N ARG A 120 12.00 17.44 -13.06
CA ARG A 120 11.09 18.05 -14.04
C ARG A 120 11.72 18.16 -15.43
N LEU A 121 12.98 18.55 -15.52
CA LEU A 121 13.69 18.71 -16.80
C LEU A 121 13.87 17.37 -17.50
N GLU A 122 14.20 16.33 -16.75
CA GLU A 122 14.37 14.97 -17.27
C GLU A 122 13.04 14.43 -17.80
N ARG A 123 11.94 14.60 -17.05
CA ARG A 123 10.59 14.24 -17.52
C ARG A 123 10.21 15.01 -18.80
N GLN A 124 10.55 16.30 -18.89
CA GLN A 124 10.30 17.09 -20.10
C GLN A 124 11.15 16.60 -21.27
N ARG A 125 12.38 16.14 -21.01
CA ARG A 125 13.24 15.53 -22.02
C ARG A 125 12.60 14.24 -22.57
N ILE A 126 12.13 13.34 -21.71
CA ILE A 126 11.43 12.12 -22.12
C ILE A 126 10.26 12.45 -23.04
N VAL A 127 9.41 13.43 -22.67
CA VAL A 127 8.27 13.86 -23.51
C VAL A 127 8.70 14.47 -24.84
N ARG A 128 9.88 15.13 -24.91
CA ARG A 128 10.36 15.74 -26.15
C ARG A 128 11.02 14.73 -27.07
N THR A 129 11.77 13.78 -26.52
CA THR A 129 12.59 12.83 -27.29
C THR A 129 11.88 11.50 -27.52
N HIS A 130 10.80 11.23 -26.81
CA HIS A 130 10.11 9.93 -26.77
C HIS A 130 11.06 8.76 -26.43
N THR A 131 12.16 9.07 -25.72
CA THR A 131 13.19 8.10 -25.35
C THR A 131 13.16 7.88 -23.84
N TYR A 132 13.02 6.63 -23.43
CA TYR A 132 12.99 6.26 -22.03
C TYR A 132 14.36 5.79 -21.57
N PRO A 133 14.84 6.20 -20.38
CA PRO A 133 15.93 5.51 -19.71
C PRO A 133 15.49 4.08 -19.35
N GLU A 134 16.41 3.12 -19.42
CA GLU A 134 16.14 1.72 -19.02
C GLU A 134 15.57 1.61 -17.60
N SER A 135 16.01 2.49 -16.70
CA SER A 135 15.46 2.56 -15.33
C SER A 135 15.05 3.99 -15.01
N TRP A 136 13.74 4.25 -15.00
CA TRP A 136 13.18 5.50 -14.49
C TRP A 136 12.50 5.24 -13.13
N PRO A 137 12.84 6.01 -12.07
CA PRO A 137 12.24 5.79 -10.76
C PRO A 137 10.76 6.16 -10.78
N HIS A 138 9.95 5.34 -10.14
CA HIS A 138 8.57 5.67 -9.89
C HIS A 138 8.44 6.90 -8.97
N THR A 139 7.31 7.60 -9.00
CA THR A 139 7.09 8.80 -8.17
C THR A 139 7.18 8.48 -6.66
N ILE A 140 6.76 7.29 -6.24
CA ILE A 140 6.95 6.81 -4.85
C ILE A 140 8.44 6.70 -4.50
N ASP A 141 9.27 6.20 -5.42
CA ASP A 141 10.72 6.09 -5.17
C ASP A 141 11.37 7.47 -5.03
N LEU A 142 10.89 8.44 -5.82
CA LEU A 142 11.31 9.85 -5.69
C LEU A 142 10.85 10.46 -4.36
N TYR A 143 9.64 10.15 -3.89
CA TYR A 143 9.19 10.59 -2.56
C TYR A 143 9.98 9.91 -1.46
N ASN A 144 10.19 8.61 -1.54
CA ASN A 144 10.99 7.85 -0.58
C ASN A 144 12.46 8.27 -0.54
N SER A 145 12.99 8.91 -1.60
CA SER A 145 14.38 9.38 -1.61
C SER A 145 14.69 10.43 -0.53
N VAL A 146 13.68 11.07 0.07
CA VAL A 146 13.89 11.94 1.24
C VAL A 146 14.35 11.14 2.46
N LEU A 147 13.93 9.87 2.56
CA LEU A 147 14.33 8.97 3.65
C LEU A 147 15.79 8.54 3.52
N THR A 148 16.28 8.36 2.29
CA THR A 148 17.70 8.06 2.06
C THR A 148 18.61 9.23 2.44
N GLN A 149 18.13 10.48 2.34
CA GLN A 149 18.83 11.66 2.87
C GLN A 149 18.93 11.60 4.41
N LEU A 150 17.96 10.96 5.06
CA LEU A 150 17.95 10.67 6.50
C LEU A 150 18.70 9.37 6.86
N LYS A 151 19.30 8.69 5.88
CA LYS A 151 19.93 7.35 6.01
C LYS A 151 18.98 6.29 6.58
N MET A 152 17.69 6.40 6.26
CA MET A 152 16.66 5.50 6.74
C MET A 152 16.36 4.39 5.73
N PRO A 153 16.05 3.19 6.20
CA PRO A 153 15.56 2.13 5.34
C PRO A 153 14.16 2.47 4.78
N VAL A 154 13.93 2.02 3.56
CA VAL A 154 12.63 2.07 2.88
C VAL A 154 12.06 0.65 2.87
N TYR A 155 10.94 0.46 3.54
CA TYR A 155 10.25 -0.82 3.63
C TYR A 155 9.05 -0.89 2.68
N VAL A 156 8.34 0.24 2.50
CA VAL A 156 7.11 0.34 1.73
C VAL A 156 7.35 1.12 0.44
N ASN A 157 7.07 0.49 -0.70
CA ASN A 157 7.24 1.07 -2.03
C ASN A 157 5.94 1.12 -2.86
N ARG A 158 4.80 0.89 -2.23
CA ARG A 158 3.45 0.97 -2.82
C ARG A 158 2.53 1.85 -1.96
N PRO A 159 1.48 2.46 -2.56
CA PRO A 159 0.55 3.26 -1.78
C PRO A 159 -0.30 2.36 -0.88
N VAL A 160 -0.62 2.84 0.32
CA VAL A 160 -1.52 2.14 1.27
C VAL A 160 -2.44 3.16 1.92
N LEU A 161 -3.76 2.91 1.85
CA LEU A 161 -4.79 3.72 2.50
C LEU A 161 -5.72 2.83 3.33
N ASN A 162 -6.14 3.32 4.47
CA ASN A 162 -7.14 2.67 5.31
C ASN A 162 -8.53 3.20 4.96
N ILE A 163 -9.11 2.68 3.88
CA ILE A 163 -10.47 3.01 3.42
C ILE A 163 -11.21 1.71 3.12
N GLY A 164 -12.49 1.65 3.48
CA GLY A 164 -13.38 0.54 3.18
C GLY A 164 -13.66 -0.35 4.38
N SER A 165 -14.37 -1.44 4.13
CA SER A 165 -14.69 -2.47 5.12
C SER A 165 -13.64 -3.60 5.10
N ASN A 166 -13.62 -4.39 6.17
CA ASN A 166 -12.83 -5.63 6.21
C ASN A 166 -13.67 -6.86 5.78
N GLY A 167 -14.85 -6.61 5.18
CA GLY A 167 -15.73 -7.66 4.68
C GLY A 167 -15.25 -8.32 3.38
N PRO A 168 -15.91 -9.40 2.96
CA PRO A 168 -15.64 -10.03 1.67
C PRO A 168 -15.87 -9.04 0.52
N ARG A 169 -15.05 -9.15 -0.53
CA ARG A 169 -15.26 -8.36 -1.74
C ARG A 169 -16.56 -8.78 -2.43
N GLN A 170 -17.30 -7.78 -2.89
CA GLN A 170 -18.49 -8.01 -3.69
C GLN A 170 -18.09 -8.51 -5.09
N ASN A 171 -18.91 -9.34 -5.71
CA ASN A 171 -18.69 -9.78 -7.09
C ASN A 171 -19.00 -8.65 -8.08
N SER A 172 -18.23 -7.56 -7.99
CA SER A 172 -18.42 -6.36 -8.79
C SER A 172 -17.12 -5.83 -9.40
N VAL A 173 -17.25 -5.10 -10.50
CA VAL A 173 -16.18 -4.38 -11.19
C VAL A 173 -16.55 -2.89 -11.27
N VAL A 174 -15.65 -2.03 -10.81
CA VAL A 174 -15.83 -0.58 -10.92
C VAL A 174 -15.25 -0.10 -12.26
N MET A 175 -16.08 0.53 -13.07
CA MET A 175 -15.71 1.18 -14.31
C MET A 175 -15.58 2.68 -14.05
N ALA A 176 -14.38 3.25 -14.20
CA ALA A 176 -14.10 4.68 -13.96
C ALA A 176 -13.52 5.35 -15.21
N PRO A 177 -14.38 5.73 -16.19
CA PRO A 177 -13.95 6.28 -17.48
C PRO A 177 -13.42 7.72 -17.37
N GLY A 178 -13.64 8.40 -16.24
CA GLY A 178 -13.22 9.78 -16.03
C GLY A 178 -11.71 9.95 -15.86
N ALA A 179 -11.18 11.07 -16.28
CA ALA A 179 -9.84 11.56 -15.96
C ALA A 179 -9.82 13.08 -15.92
N ALA A 180 -8.86 13.68 -15.19
CA ALA A 180 -8.74 15.13 -15.03
C ALA A 180 -8.56 15.90 -16.36
N HIS A 181 -8.12 15.23 -17.41
CA HIS A 181 -7.92 15.82 -18.75
C HIS A 181 -8.52 14.92 -19.80
N ALA A 182 -9.34 15.49 -20.71
CA ALA A 182 -10.04 14.76 -21.76
C ALA A 182 -9.11 13.91 -22.64
N ASN A 183 -7.87 14.37 -22.87
CA ASN A 183 -6.90 13.59 -23.64
C ASN A 183 -6.41 12.31 -22.93
N LYS A 184 -6.68 12.15 -21.64
CA LYS A 184 -6.38 10.92 -20.89
C LYS A 184 -7.59 9.98 -20.78
N GLN A 185 -8.71 10.33 -21.38
CA GLN A 185 -9.92 9.51 -21.37
C GLN A 185 -9.95 8.61 -22.62
N TRP A 186 -9.90 7.32 -22.39
CA TRP A 186 -10.25 6.31 -23.38
C TRP A 186 -11.75 6.45 -23.69
N PRO A 187 -12.22 6.20 -24.93
CA PRO A 187 -13.63 6.39 -25.29
C PRO A 187 -14.57 5.69 -24.30
N ILE A 188 -15.54 6.42 -23.76
CA ILE A 188 -16.46 5.92 -22.74
C ILE A 188 -17.34 4.78 -23.27
N GLU A 189 -17.63 4.79 -24.56
CA GLU A 189 -18.37 3.74 -25.26
C GLU A 189 -17.64 2.39 -25.17
N ARG A 190 -16.31 2.41 -25.27
CA ARG A 190 -15.47 1.21 -25.14
C ARG A 190 -15.42 0.68 -23.71
N PHE A 191 -15.50 1.58 -22.70
CA PHE A 191 -15.70 1.13 -21.32
C PHE A 191 -17.02 0.38 -21.17
N ALA A 192 -18.08 0.82 -21.83
CA ALA A 192 -19.37 0.14 -21.79
C ALA A 192 -19.32 -1.23 -22.49
N ASP A 193 -18.61 -1.34 -23.61
CA ASP A 193 -18.43 -2.63 -24.29
C ASP A 193 -17.66 -3.63 -23.40
N VAL A 194 -16.63 -3.18 -22.70
CA VAL A 194 -15.91 -3.99 -21.68
C VAL A 194 -16.85 -4.37 -20.53
N ALA A 195 -17.68 -3.44 -20.03
CA ALA A 195 -18.63 -3.70 -18.96
C ALA A 195 -19.61 -4.82 -19.32
N VAL A 196 -20.18 -4.77 -20.52
CA VAL A 196 -21.08 -5.82 -21.04
C VAL A 196 -20.35 -7.15 -21.17
N ALA A 197 -19.16 -7.16 -21.76
CA ALA A 197 -18.38 -8.39 -21.94
C ALA A 197 -18.05 -9.07 -20.61
N LEU A 198 -17.67 -8.30 -19.58
CA LEU A 198 -17.35 -8.84 -18.25
C LEU A 198 -18.58 -9.29 -17.49
N ASN A 199 -19.71 -8.57 -17.59
CA ASN A 199 -20.95 -9.03 -17.00
C ASN A 199 -21.38 -10.38 -17.60
N GLN A 200 -21.34 -10.51 -18.92
CA GLN A 200 -21.72 -11.74 -19.62
C GLN A 200 -20.77 -12.91 -19.36
N SER A 201 -19.47 -12.67 -19.35
CA SER A 201 -18.46 -13.75 -19.24
C SER A 201 -18.16 -14.15 -17.81
N ALA A 202 -18.19 -13.22 -16.84
CA ALA A 202 -17.81 -13.44 -15.44
C ALA A 202 -18.96 -13.26 -14.44
N GLY A 203 -20.17 -12.88 -14.87
CA GLY A 203 -21.32 -12.67 -13.99
C GLY A 203 -21.10 -11.59 -12.93
N VAL A 204 -20.27 -10.60 -13.21
CA VAL A 204 -19.95 -9.53 -12.26
C VAL A 204 -20.95 -8.38 -12.38
N LYS A 205 -21.36 -7.79 -11.25
CA LYS A 205 -22.11 -6.54 -11.23
C LYS A 205 -21.20 -5.38 -11.64
N ILE A 206 -21.68 -4.51 -12.52
CA ILE A 206 -20.95 -3.33 -12.98
C ILE A 206 -21.27 -2.12 -12.10
N ILE A 207 -20.26 -1.48 -11.53
CA ILE A 207 -20.38 -0.20 -10.84
C ILE A 207 -19.84 0.89 -11.77
N TRP A 208 -20.75 1.68 -12.32
CA TRP A 208 -20.44 2.71 -13.31
C TRP A 208 -20.18 4.05 -12.61
N ALA A 209 -18.93 4.41 -12.36
CA ALA A 209 -18.54 5.60 -11.61
C ALA A 209 -18.18 6.75 -12.57
N VAL A 210 -19.06 7.72 -12.69
CA VAL A 210 -18.96 8.85 -13.64
C VAL A 210 -19.18 10.21 -12.98
N THR A 211 -18.81 11.26 -13.68
CA THR A 211 -19.19 12.64 -13.34
C THR A 211 -20.51 13.01 -14.02
N SER A 212 -21.17 14.08 -13.52
CA SER A 212 -22.38 14.65 -14.18
C SER A 212 -22.12 15.04 -15.63
N GLY A 213 -20.87 15.46 -15.97
CA GLY A 213 -20.48 15.77 -17.34
C GLY A 213 -20.39 14.56 -18.29
N ASP A 214 -20.24 13.36 -17.73
CA ASP A 214 -20.17 12.11 -18.51
C ASP A 214 -21.49 11.31 -18.45
N ARG A 215 -22.41 11.68 -17.54
CA ARG A 215 -23.70 11.02 -17.36
C ARG A 215 -24.52 11.06 -18.66
N GLY A 216 -25.11 9.94 -19.02
CA GLY A 216 -25.97 9.79 -20.19
C GLY A 216 -25.23 9.79 -21.56
N ARG A 217 -23.89 9.92 -21.56
CA ARG A 217 -23.10 9.72 -22.80
C ARG A 217 -23.16 8.28 -23.30
N VAL A 218 -23.31 7.33 -22.37
CA VAL A 218 -23.60 5.92 -22.66
C VAL A 218 -24.80 5.52 -21.82
N LYS A 219 -25.77 4.88 -22.45
CA LYS A 219 -26.95 4.31 -21.79
C LYS A 219 -26.69 2.84 -21.53
N LEU A 220 -26.30 2.52 -20.29
CA LEU A 220 -26.09 1.12 -19.89
C LEU A 220 -27.39 0.34 -19.82
N GLU A 221 -28.52 1.03 -19.56
CA GLU A 221 -29.86 0.44 -19.55
C GLU A 221 -30.28 -0.17 -20.88
N ASP A 222 -29.66 0.24 -22.00
CA ASP A 222 -29.89 -0.34 -23.33
C ASP A 222 -29.07 -1.64 -23.54
N LYS A 223 -28.13 -1.95 -22.63
CA LYS A 223 -27.15 -3.04 -22.79
C LYS A 223 -27.16 -4.05 -21.63
N LEU A 224 -27.57 -3.65 -20.41
CA LEU A 224 -27.55 -4.45 -19.19
C LEU A 224 -28.88 -4.32 -18.44
N GLU A 225 -29.31 -5.41 -17.80
CA GLU A 225 -30.48 -5.42 -16.93
C GLU A 225 -30.22 -4.55 -15.67
N ARG A 226 -31.31 -4.04 -15.05
CA ARG A 226 -31.23 -3.07 -13.94
C ARG A 226 -30.46 -3.56 -12.72
N ASP A 227 -30.47 -4.84 -12.44
CA ASP A 227 -29.74 -5.50 -11.33
C ASP A 227 -28.26 -5.78 -11.64
N GLN A 228 -27.88 -5.78 -12.92
CA GLN A 228 -26.53 -6.06 -13.40
C GLN A 228 -25.58 -4.86 -13.26
N TYR A 229 -26.12 -3.64 -13.08
CA TYR A 229 -25.29 -2.46 -12.92
C TYR A 229 -25.83 -1.48 -11.87
N GLU A 230 -24.93 -0.59 -11.41
CA GLU A 230 -25.23 0.53 -10.53
C GLU A 230 -24.48 1.76 -11.03
N GLU A 231 -25.17 2.89 -11.23
CA GLU A 231 -24.54 4.14 -11.61
C GLU A 231 -24.25 5.00 -10.38
N LEU A 232 -23.01 5.47 -10.27
CA LEU A 232 -22.53 6.40 -9.24
C LEU A 232 -22.12 7.70 -9.91
N VAL A 233 -22.88 8.79 -9.67
CA VAL A 233 -22.63 10.10 -10.29
C VAL A 233 -22.14 11.08 -9.23
N ASP A 234 -21.00 11.74 -9.48
CA ASP A 234 -20.38 12.76 -8.60
C ASP A 234 -20.32 12.36 -7.12
N VAL A 235 -20.13 11.07 -6.84
CA VAL A 235 -20.05 10.61 -5.45
C VAL A 235 -18.80 11.13 -4.75
N PRO A 236 -18.88 11.49 -3.45
CA PRO A 236 -17.72 11.88 -2.68
C PRO A 236 -16.61 10.82 -2.73
N ILE A 237 -15.36 11.27 -2.74
CA ILE A 237 -14.19 10.38 -2.88
C ILE A 237 -14.12 9.31 -1.76
N GLU A 238 -14.63 9.62 -0.58
CA GLU A 238 -14.75 8.67 0.53
C GLU A 238 -15.68 7.51 0.17
N ARG A 239 -16.87 7.82 -0.37
CA ARG A 239 -17.83 6.81 -0.80
C ARG A 239 -17.27 5.98 -1.96
N LEU A 240 -16.67 6.65 -2.95
CA LEU A 240 -16.02 5.96 -4.07
C LEU A 240 -14.91 5.04 -3.58
N GLY A 241 -14.10 5.49 -2.62
CA GLY A 241 -13.03 4.69 -2.01
C GLY A 241 -13.56 3.41 -1.33
N LYS A 242 -14.68 3.50 -0.60
CA LYS A 242 -15.34 2.33 0.01
C LYS A 242 -15.86 1.35 -1.04
N VAL A 243 -16.54 1.85 -2.08
CA VAL A 243 -17.03 1.03 -3.19
C VAL A 243 -15.88 0.32 -3.92
N ILE A 244 -14.80 1.05 -4.21
CA ILE A 244 -13.59 0.50 -4.82
C ILE A 244 -12.99 -0.58 -3.91
N ALA A 245 -12.86 -0.30 -2.62
CA ALA A 245 -12.30 -1.26 -1.67
C ALA A 245 -13.09 -2.58 -1.59
N ASP A 246 -14.41 -2.52 -1.79
CA ASP A 246 -15.27 -3.71 -1.75
C ASP A 246 -15.41 -4.42 -3.12
N ALA A 247 -14.95 -3.80 -4.23
CA ALA A 247 -14.98 -4.42 -5.55
C ALA A 247 -13.85 -5.45 -5.74
N ARG A 248 -14.04 -6.37 -6.71
CA ARG A 248 -12.99 -7.34 -7.12
C ARG A 248 -11.95 -6.70 -8.03
N LEU A 249 -12.35 -5.74 -8.86
CA LEU A 249 -11.51 -5.13 -9.89
C LEU A 249 -11.96 -3.71 -10.17
N VAL A 250 -11.01 -2.86 -10.55
CA VAL A 250 -11.27 -1.53 -11.11
C VAL A 250 -10.73 -1.46 -12.54
N ILE A 251 -11.46 -0.84 -13.46
CA ILE A 251 -10.96 -0.48 -14.78
C ILE A 251 -11.01 1.05 -14.88
N ALA A 252 -9.87 1.68 -15.08
CA ALA A 252 -9.74 3.13 -15.04
C ALA A 252 -8.70 3.64 -16.04
N ASN A 253 -8.83 4.89 -16.43
CA ASN A 253 -7.75 5.61 -17.12
C ASN A 253 -6.59 5.94 -16.15
N ASP A 254 -5.47 6.43 -16.68
CA ASP A 254 -4.39 7.07 -15.91
C ASP A 254 -4.96 8.29 -15.14
N SER A 255 -5.45 8.04 -13.93
CA SER A 255 -6.20 9.01 -13.11
C SER A 255 -5.98 8.79 -11.61
N GLY A 256 -6.54 9.69 -10.78
CA GLY A 256 -6.52 9.55 -9.33
C GLY A 256 -7.25 8.31 -8.81
N VAL A 257 -8.28 7.86 -9.52
CA VAL A 257 -9.06 6.64 -9.18
C VAL A 257 -8.21 5.38 -9.31
N MET A 258 -7.37 5.30 -10.34
CA MET A 258 -6.39 4.22 -10.51
C MET A 258 -5.47 4.09 -9.27
N HIS A 259 -4.93 5.21 -8.80
CA HIS A 259 -4.08 5.21 -7.60
C HIS A 259 -4.86 4.89 -6.32
N LEU A 260 -6.13 5.32 -6.25
CA LEU A 260 -7.01 4.98 -5.14
C LEU A 260 -7.25 3.47 -5.06
N ALA A 261 -7.53 2.83 -6.19
CA ALA A 261 -7.70 1.37 -6.27
C ALA A 261 -6.44 0.63 -5.79
N SER A 262 -5.26 1.00 -6.31
CA SER A 262 -3.98 0.44 -5.86
C SER A 262 -3.78 0.60 -4.35
N ALA A 263 -4.12 1.78 -3.80
CA ALA A 263 -3.85 2.11 -2.40
C ALA A 263 -4.78 1.39 -1.42
N VAL A 264 -6.02 1.08 -1.82
CA VAL A 264 -6.95 0.28 -1.01
C VAL A 264 -6.83 -1.23 -1.29
N GLY A 265 -5.82 -1.64 -2.07
CA GLY A 265 -5.53 -3.04 -2.38
C GLY A 265 -6.50 -3.70 -3.36
N THR A 266 -7.32 -2.93 -4.10
CA THR A 266 -8.16 -3.47 -5.16
C THR A 266 -7.37 -3.46 -6.47
N PRO A 267 -7.22 -4.63 -7.12
CA PRO A 267 -6.54 -4.70 -8.41
C PRO A 267 -7.12 -3.73 -9.43
N VAL A 268 -6.26 -3.14 -10.26
CA VAL A 268 -6.71 -2.22 -11.32
C VAL A 268 -6.15 -2.60 -12.68
N VAL A 269 -7.00 -2.55 -13.70
CA VAL A 269 -6.60 -2.46 -15.11
C VAL A 269 -6.55 -0.98 -15.47
N ALA A 270 -5.35 -0.45 -15.65
CA ALA A 270 -5.11 0.95 -15.95
C ALA A 270 -4.87 1.15 -17.45
N ILE A 271 -5.64 2.04 -18.08
CA ILE A 271 -5.56 2.33 -19.51
C ILE A 271 -4.70 3.58 -19.73
N PHE A 272 -3.58 3.42 -20.42
CA PHE A 272 -2.63 4.50 -20.70
C PHE A 272 -2.62 4.86 -22.18
N GLY A 273 -2.93 6.12 -22.47
CA GLY A 273 -2.92 6.70 -23.83
C GLY A 273 -1.72 7.65 -24.04
N PRO A 274 -1.93 8.99 -23.95
CA PRO A 274 -0.90 10.00 -24.26
C PRO A 274 0.25 10.10 -23.25
N THR A 275 0.06 9.58 -22.07
CA THR A 275 1.05 9.36 -21.04
C THR A 275 1.69 7.98 -21.19
N HIS A 276 2.68 7.65 -20.36
CA HIS A 276 3.35 6.35 -20.38
C HIS A 276 3.78 5.99 -18.97
N GLN A 277 3.75 4.71 -18.63
CA GLN A 277 4.17 4.22 -17.30
C GLN A 277 5.61 4.65 -16.93
N SER A 278 6.50 4.78 -17.91
CA SER A 278 7.87 5.28 -17.71
C SER A 278 7.96 6.71 -17.15
N LEU A 279 6.87 7.48 -17.10
CA LEU A 279 6.84 8.77 -16.40
C LEU A 279 6.77 8.63 -14.88
N GLY A 280 6.68 7.40 -14.36
CA GLY A 280 6.69 7.08 -12.93
C GLY A 280 5.35 7.28 -12.23
N PHE A 281 4.24 7.19 -12.95
CA PHE A 281 2.88 7.30 -12.42
C PHE A 281 2.02 6.06 -12.72
N SER A 282 2.62 4.93 -13.05
CA SER A 282 1.87 3.68 -13.18
C SER A 282 1.23 3.28 -11.84
N PRO A 283 0.15 2.49 -11.85
CA PRO A 283 -0.37 1.91 -10.62
C PRO A 283 0.70 0.99 -10.01
N ARG A 284 0.72 0.88 -8.68
CA ARG A 284 1.76 0.14 -7.96
C ARG A 284 1.16 -0.74 -6.85
N GLY A 285 -0.03 -1.26 -7.10
CA GLY A 285 -0.63 -2.33 -6.32
C GLY A 285 -0.02 -3.68 -6.68
N LEU A 286 -0.21 -4.67 -5.83
CA LEU A 286 0.42 -5.99 -5.95
C LEU A 286 -0.02 -6.75 -7.23
N PHE A 287 -1.24 -6.50 -7.69
CA PHE A 287 -1.87 -7.20 -8.80
C PHE A 287 -2.28 -6.29 -9.96
N ASP A 288 -1.85 -5.04 -9.95
CA ASP A 288 -2.23 -4.07 -10.98
C ASP A 288 -1.68 -4.45 -12.36
N ARG A 289 -2.43 -4.11 -13.40
CA ARG A 289 -2.07 -4.28 -14.80
C ARG A 289 -2.23 -2.97 -15.54
N VAL A 290 -1.36 -2.76 -16.54
CA VAL A 290 -1.44 -1.61 -17.45
C VAL A 290 -1.77 -2.15 -18.85
N VAL A 291 -2.76 -1.54 -19.50
CA VAL A 291 -3.07 -1.75 -20.91
C VAL A 291 -2.68 -0.50 -21.67
N GLU A 292 -1.74 -0.65 -22.57
CA GLU A 292 -1.23 0.42 -23.44
C GLU A 292 -0.76 -0.16 -24.77
N VAL A 293 -0.62 0.68 -25.78
CA VAL A 293 -0.05 0.30 -27.07
C VAL A 293 1.20 1.09 -27.35
N ASP A 294 2.13 0.49 -28.07
CA ASP A 294 3.35 1.16 -28.50
C ASP A 294 3.02 2.12 -29.65
N GLU A 295 3.27 3.40 -29.41
CA GLU A 295 3.10 4.50 -30.37
C GLU A 295 4.32 5.42 -30.30
N PHE A 296 4.97 5.66 -31.41
CA PHE A 296 6.21 6.42 -31.50
C PHE A 296 6.11 7.83 -30.87
N CYS A 297 4.91 8.40 -30.77
CA CYS A 297 4.67 9.72 -30.21
C CYS A 297 4.46 9.73 -28.67
N ARG A 298 4.49 8.58 -28.02
CA ARG A 298 4.31 8.48 -26.56
C ARG A 298 5.64 8.57 -25.81
N PRO A 299 5.64 9.18 -24.60
CA PRO A 299 4.59 10.06 -24.09
C PRO A 299 4.61 11.42 -24.77
N CYS A 300 3.50 11.89 -25.29
CA CYS A 300 3.39 13.22 -25.91
C CYS A 300 3.04 14.33 -24.89
N SER A 301 2.73 13.97 -23.65
CA SER A 301 2.36 14.88 -22.58
C SER A 301 2.72 14.31 -21.20
N LEU A 302 3.21 15.15 -20.29
CA LEU A 302 3.42 14.76 -18.89
C LEU A 302 2.12 14.49 -18.14
N HIS A 303 1.06 15.23 -18.47
CA HIS A 303 -0.20 15.23 -17.72
C HIS A 303 -1.43 15.11 -18.60
N GLY A 304 -1.28 14.81 -19.91
CA GLY A 304 -2.41 14.74 -20.83
C GLY A 304 -3.07 16.08 -21.18
N LYS A 305 -2.41 17.22 -20.90
CA LYS A 305 -2.99 18.56 -21.12
C LYS A 305 -2.99 19.00 -22.58
N LYS A 306 -2.03 18.53 -23.36
CA LYS A 306 -1.89 18.92 -24.76
C LYS A 306 -2.84 18.11 -25.62
N PRO A 307 -3.56 18.73 -26.58
CA PRO A 307 -4.35 18.00 -27.55
C PRO A 307 -3.45 17.09 -28.40
N CYS A 308 -4.04 16.04 -28.96
CA CYS A 308 -3.35 15.21 -29.94
C CYS A 308 -3.08 16.03 -31.21
N TYR A 309 -1.87 15.95 -31.74
CA TYR A 309 -1.49 16.62 -33.00
C TYR A 309 -1.71 15.73 -34.23
N ARG A 310 -2.07 14.46 -34.01
CA ARG A 310 -2.41 13.50 -35.07
C ARG A 310 -3.91 13.54 -35.36
N GLU A 311 -4.33 13.05 -36.49
CA GLU A 311 -5.74 12.96 -36.90
C GLU A 311 -6.57 12.18 -35.88
N GLU A 312 -6.00 11.08 -35.38
CA GLU A 312 -6.60 10.24 -34.34
C GLU A 312 -5.70 10.04 -33.16
N ARG A 313 -6.27 9.73 -32.02
CA ARG A 313 -5.54 9.32 -30.81
C ARG A 313 -5.22 7.83 -30.90
N TYR A 314 -4.32 7.42 -31.80
CA TYR A 314 -3.95 6.03 -32.02
C TYR A 314 -3.53 5.28 -30.75
N CYS A 315 -2.94 6.00 -29.78
CA CYS A 315 -2.66 5.46 -28.45
C CYS A 315 -3.90 5.00 -27.68
N PHE A 316 -5.09 5.38 -28.11
CA PHE A 316 -6.36 4.91 -27.57
C PHE A 316 -7.18 4.14 -28.59
N THR A 317 -7.21 4.55 -29.87
CA THR A 317 -8.04 3.85 -30.86
C THR A 317 -7.54 2.44 -31.14
N ARG A 318 -6.25 2.16 -30.93
CA ARG A 318 -5.65 0.83 -31.05
C ARG A 318 -5.80 -0.05 -29.79
N ILE A 319 -6.20 0.50 -28.65
CA ILE A 319 -6.63 -0.29 -27.50
C ILE A 319 -8.07 -0.72 -27.73
N SER A 320 -8.28 -1.99 -28.05
CA SER A 320 -9.64 -2.50 -28.26
C SER A 320 -10.31 -2.90 -26.95
N PRO A 321 -11.66 -2.95 -26.89
CA PRO A 321 -12.39 -3.48 -25.74
C PRO A 321 -11.99 -4.92 -25.40
N GLU A 322 -11.68 -5.75 -26.41
CA GLU A 322 -11.28 -7.16 -26.24
C GLU A 322 -9.97 -7.26 -25.49
N MET A 323 -8.96 -6.41 -25.80
CA MET A 323 -7.68 -6.37 -25.05
C MET A 323 -7.91 -6.10 -23.58
N VAL A 324 -8.75 -5.12 -23.26
CA VAL A 324 -9.05 -4.75 -21.86
C VAL A 324 -9.87 -5.84 -21.17
N SER A 325 -10.87 -6.41 -21.85
CA SER A 325 -11.72 -7.49 -21.34
C SER A 325 -10.94 -8.77 -21.09
N GLN A 326 -9.96 -9.09 -21.95
CA GLN A 326 -9.08 -10.24 -21.76
C GLN A 326 -8.25 -10.10 -20.49
N VAL A 327 -7.54 -8.98 -20.33
CA VAL A 327 -6.73 -8.72 -19.13
C VAL A 327 -7.58 -8.73 -17.87
N ALA A 328 -8.76 -8.10 -17.91
CA ALA A 328 -9.69 -8.05 -16.78
C ALA A 328 -10.24 -9.45 -16.45
N GLY A 329 -10.60 -10.25 -17.47
CA GLY A 329 -11.07 -11.64 -17.33
C GLY A 329 -10.02 -12.56 -16.71
N GLU A 330 -8.77 -12.45 -17.13
CA GLU A 330 -7.63 -13.18 -16.52
C GLU A 330 -7.48 -12.83 -15.04
N MET A 331 -7.59 -11.54 -14.68
CA MET A 331 -7.51 -11.09 -13.29
C MET A 331 -8.70 -11.57 -12.45
N LEU A 332 -9.91 -11.58 -13.01
CA LEU A 332 -11.11 -12.05 -12.31
C LEU A 332 -11.11 -13.58 -12.13
N SER A 333 -10.48 -14.32 -13.03
CA SER A 333 -10.35 -15.79 -12.96
C SER A 333 -9.25 -16.24 -12.01
N SER A 334 -8.29 -15.38 -11.70
CA SER A 334 -7.20 -15.68 -10.78
C SER A 334 -7.68 -15.63 -9.32
N PRO A 335 -7.14 -16.46 -8.42
CA PRO A 335 -7.49 -16.47 -6.99
C PRO A 335 -6.88 -15.26 -6.23
N VAL A 336 -6.99 -14.08 -6.82
CA VAL A 336 -6.45 -12.84 -6.23
C VAL A 336 -7.41 -12.30 -5.18
N ASN A 337 -6.90 -11.97 -4.00
CA ASN A 337 -7.67 -11.37 -2.90
C ASN A 337 -8.93 -12.18 -2.52
N THR A 338 -8.83 -13.52 -2.52
CA THR A 338 -9.97 -14.39 -2.31
C THR A 338 -10.20 -14.80 -0.85
N ALA A 339 -9.13 -14.92 -0.08
CA ALA A 339 -9.20 -15.41 1.30
C ALA A 339 -8.38 -14.54 2.26
N PRO A 340 -8.85 -14.35 3.51
CA PRO A 340 -8.03 -13.75 4.55
C PRO A 340 -6.90 -14.71 4.98
N ALA A 341 -5.80 -14.16 5.50
CA ALA A 341 -4.78 -14.92 6.18
C ALA A 341 -4.60 -14.47 7.62
N LEU A 342 -4.29 -15.42 8.49
CA LEU A 342 -3.61 -15.15 9.74
C LEU A 342 -2.12 -15.27 9.46
N PHE A 343 -1.42 -14.14 9.37
CA PHE A 343 0.03 -14.10 9.42
C PHE A 343 0.47 -14.18 10.87
N VAL A 344 1.19 -15.22 11.22
CA VAL A 344 1.63 -15.43 12.59
C VAL A 344 3.14 -15.55 12.66
N ASP A 345 3.78 -14.85 13.61
CA ASP A 345 5.18 -15.06 13.88
C ASP A 345 5.40 -16.47 14.44
N ARG A 346 6.59 -17.01 14.29
CA ARG A 346 6.94 -18.36 14.72
C ARG A 346 7.36 -18.39 16.20
N ASP A 347 8.49 -17.73 16.48
CA ASP A 347 9.19 -17.79 17.76
C ASP A 347 8.56 -16.80 18.76
N GLY A 348 8.13 -17.27 19.92
CA GLY A 348 7.43 -16.46 20.91
C GLY A 348 5.93 -16.24 20.64
N THR A 349 5.38 -16.79 19.54
CA THR A 349 3.95 -16.63 19.18
C THR A 349 3.24 -17.97 18.98
N VAL A 350 3.77 -18.87 18.15
CA VAL A 350 3.25 -20.24 17.96
C VAL A 350 4.03 -21.25 18.79
N MET A 351 5.33 -21.06 18.88
CA MET A 351 6.24 -21.91 19.64
C MET A 351 7.11 -21.07 20.57
N GLU A 352 7.73 -21.70 21.57
CA GLU A 352 8.65 -21.04 22.47
C GLU A 352 9.85 -20.43 21.72
N ASP A 353 10.24 -19.22 22.11
CA ASP A 353 11.48 -18.59 21.63
C ASP A 353 12.67 -19.13 22.44
N LYS A 354 13.39 -20.07 21.86
CA LYS A 354 14.58 -20.71 22.45
C LYS A 354 15.90 -20.07 21.96
N HIS A 355 15.84 -18.82 21.50
CA HIS A 355 17.00 -18.07 21.01
C HIS A 355 17.87 -18.82 20.00
N TYR A 356 17.61 -18.59 18.69
CA TYR A 356 18.36 -19.21 17.60
C TYR A 356 18.22 -20.73 17.49
N LEU A 357 17.00 -21.26 17.67
CA LEU A 357 16.70 -22.67 17.60
C LEU A 357 17.11 -23.29 16.25
N SER A 358 17.97 -24.30 16.31
CA SER A 358 18.46 -25.08 15.15
C SER A 358 18.12 -26.57 15.21
N ASP A 359 17.79 -27.07 16.41
CA ASP A 359 17.45 -28.47 16.66
C ASP A 359 15.92 -28.68 16.56
N PRO A 360 15.43 -29.48 15.59
CA PRO A 360 14.00 -29.77 15.45
C PRO A 360 13.36 -30.46 16.65
N ASP A 361 14.13 -31.24 17.43
CA ASP A 361 13.59 -31.96 18.58
C ASP A 361 13.28 -31.04 19.77
N GLN A 362 13.79 -29.83 19.74
CA GLN A 362 13.52 -28.81 20.75
C GLN A 362 12.32 -27.91 20.41
N VAL A 363 11.60 -28.17 19.32
CA VAL A 363 10.38 -27.44 18.97
C VAL A 363 9.30 -27.74 20.01
N GLU A 364 8.80 -26.70 20.67
CA GLU A 364 7.78 -26.76 21.71
C GLU A 364 6.68 -25.74 21.44
N LEU A 365 5.43 -26.21 21.28
CA LEU A 365 4.31 -25.33 21.01
C LEU A 365 3.90 -24.57 22.28
N LEU A 366 3.56 -23.29 22.14
CA LEU A 366 3.00 -22.53 23.25
C LEU A 366 1.62 -23.05 23.66
N PRO A 367 1.27 -22.98 24.96
CA PRO A 367 -0.02 -23.44 25.46
C PRO A 367 -1.19 -22.80 24.72
N GLY A 368 -2.14 -23.60 24.27
CA GLY A 368 -3.34 -23.16 23.56
C GLY A 368 -3.15 -22.69 22.13
N ALA A 369 -1.90 -22.70 21.59
CA ALA A 369 -1.65 -22.28 20.22
C ALA A 369 -2.43 -23.14 19.18
N VAL A 370 -2.51 -24.44 19.41
CA VAL A 370 -3.23 -25.38 18.51
C VAL A 370 -4.71 -25.04 18.43
N GLU A 371 -5.35 -24.84 19.58
CA GLU A 371 -6.78 -24.52 19.68
C GLU A 371 -7.09 -23.17 19.01
N ALA A 372 -6.23 -22.18 19.24
CA ALA A 372 -6.34 -20.87 18.60
C ALA A 372 -6.24 -20.95 17.08
N LEU A 373 -5.27 -21.71 16.57
CA LEU A 373 -5.07 -21.88 15.13
C LEU A 373 -6.21 -22.67 14.49
N LYS A 374 -6.79 -23.70 15.16
CA LYS A 374 -7.99 -24.38 14.70
C LYS A 374 -9.20 -23.45 14.60
N ALA A 375 -9.41 -22.61 15.63
CA ALA A 375 -10.50 -21.64 15.65
C ALA A 375 -10.36 -20.64 14.49
N THR A 376 -9.14 -20.19 14.21
CA THR A 376 -8.84 -19.28 13.11
C THR A 376 -9.09 -19.92 11.75
N ALA A 377 -8.70 -21.18 11.56
CA ALA A 377 -8.98 -21.95 10.34
C ALA A 377 -10.49 -22.15 10.14
N ALA A 378 -11.23 -22.47 11.21
CA ALA A 378 -12.70 -22.60 11.17
C ALA A 378 -13.41 -21.27 10.81
N ALA A 379 -12.80 -20.12 11.14
CA ALA A 379 -13.26 -18.80 10.73
C ALA A 379 -12.87 -18.44 9.27
N GLY A 380 -12.28 -19.35 8.51
CA GLY A 380 -11.96 -19.19 7.09
C GLY A 380 -10.64 -18.49 6.79
N PHE A 381 -9.76 -18.34 7.76
CA PHE A 381 -8.42 -17.78 7.55
C PHE A 381 -7.42 -18.85 7.11
N ARG A 382 -6.58 -18.50 6.13
CA ARG A 382 -5.40 -19.31 5.80
C ARG A 382 -4.29 -19.00 6.81
N MET A 383 -3.72 -20.02 7.41
CA MET A 383 -2.61 -19.84 8.34
C MET A 383 -1.29 -19.73 7.57
N VAL A 384 -0.57 -18.63 7.74
CA VAL A 384 0.73 -18.35 7.14
C VAL A 384 1.72 -17.98 8.23
N VAL A 385 2.77 -18.78 8.39
CA VAL A 385 3.86 -18.47 9.33
C VAL A 385 4.88 -17.59 8.64
N ILE A 386 5.28 -16.49 9.30
CA ILE A 386 6.28 -15.52 8.80
C ILE A 386 7.29 -15.19 9.88
N SER A 387 8.58 -15.49 9.66
CA SER A 387 9.60 -15.35 10.68
C SER A 387 10.90 -14.68 10.20
N ASN A 388 11.52 -13.87 11.08
CA ASN A 388 12.84 -13.30 10.88
C ASN A 388 13.91 -14.23 11.50
N GLN A 389 14.69 -14.93 10.69
CA GLN A 389 15.70 -15.89 11.10
C GLN A 389 17.13 -15.33 10.96
N SER A 390 17.43 -14.28 11.73
CA SER A 390 18.74 -13.58 11.68
C SER A 390 19.92 -14.44 12.12
N GLY A 391 19.69 -15.54 12.83
CA GLY A 391 20.72 -16.50 13.23
C GLY A 391 21.51 -17.05 12.05
N ILE A 392 20.86 -17.19 10.87
CA ILE A 392 21.50 -17.63 9.62
C ILE A 392 22.56 -16.61 9.18
N ALA A 393 22.21 -15.33 9.09
CA ALA A 393 23.16 -14.27 8.74
C ALA A 393 24.27 -14.11 9.78
N ARG A 394 23.98 -14.41 11.04
CA ARG A 394 24.96 -14.38 12.16
C ARG A 394 25.87 -15.61 12.20
N GLY A 395 25.59 -16.66 11.39
CA GLY A 395 26.34 -17.92 11.39
C GLY A 395 26.08 -18.82 12.59
N MET A 396 24.95 -18.63 13.28
CA MET A 396 24.58 -19.43 14.46
C MET A 396 23.97 -20.78 14.07
N PHE A 397 23.30 -20.83 12.93
CA PHE A 397 22.77 -22.04 12.31
C PHE A 397 22.59 -21.82 10.80
N THR A 398 22.45 -22.90 10.07
CA THR A 398 22.31 -22.89 8.61
C THR A 398 20.85 -22.72 8.18
N LYS A 399 20.64 -22.35 6.91
CA LYS A 399 19.30 -22.32 6.30
C LYS A 399 18.62 -23.69 6.35
N VAL A 400 19.39 -24.77 6.14
CA VAL A 400 18.87 -26.15 6.17
C VAL A 400 18.38 -26.53 7.57
N GLU A 401 19.06 -26.12 8.63
CA GLU A 401 18.60 -26.35 10.01
C GLU A 401 17.31 -25.58 10.30
N ALA A 402 17.21 -24.31 9.87
CA ALA A 402 15.96 -23.55 9.97
C ALA A 402 14.79 -24.22 9.23
N GLU A 403 15.03 -24.77 8.03
CA GLU A 403 14.04 -25.52 7.26
C GLU A 403 13.60 -26.80 7.97
N LYS A 404 14.51 -27.53 8.64
CA LYS A 404 14.16 -28.71 9.45
C LYS A 404 13.27 -28.34 10.65
N VAL A 405 13.61 -27.26 11.37
CA VAL A 405 12.77 -26.72 12.47
C VAL A 405 11.38 -26.38 11.96
N ASN A 406 11.28 -25.69 10.82
CA ASN A 406 9.99 -25.35 10.20
C ASN A 406 9.20 -26.61 9.80
N ALA A 407 9.84 -27.60 9.21
CA ALA A 407 9.20 -28.87 8.85
C ALA A 407 8.66 -29.60 10.10
N ARG A 408 9.42 -29.59 11.19
CA ARG A 408 8.99 -30.17 12.46
C ARG A 408 7.78 -29.45 13.04
N LEU A 409 7.76 -28.11 13.02
CA LEU A 409 6.61 -27.31 13.45
C LEU A 409 5.35 -27.68 12.64
N VAL A 410 5.45 -27.71 11.29
CA VAL A 410 4.34 -28.10 10.42
C VAL A 410 3.85 -29.51 10.75
N GLU A 411 4.74 -30.47 10.94
CA GLU A 411 4.38 -31.84 11.29
C GLU A 411 3.61 -31.90 12.62
N MET A 412 4.08 -31.20 13.65
CA MET A 412 3.43 -31.16 14.96
C MET A 412 2.03 -30.56 14.87
N LEU A 413 1.88 -29.44 14.17
CA LEU A 413 0.58 -28.77 13.94
C LEU A 413 -0.36 -29.65 13.14
N ARG A 414 0.13 -30.30 12.07
CA ARG A 414 -0.68 -31.23 11.23
C ARG A 414 -1.17 -32.42 12.03
N ARG A 415 -0.34 -33.00 12.90
CA ARG A 415 -0.74 -34.12 13.79
C ARG A 415 -1.85 -33.72 14.76
N GLN A 416 -1.93 -32.42 15.08
CA GLN A 416 -2.99 -31.83 15.91
C GLN A 416 -4.19 -31.36 15.08
N GLY A 417 -4.23 -31.57 13.76
CA GLY A 417 -5.32 -31.17 12.87
C GLY A 417 -5.31 -29.70 12.45
N VAL A 418 -4.16 -29.04 12.51
CA VAL A 418 -3.95 -27.67 12.00
C VAL A 418 -3.19 -27.72 10.69
N GLU A 419 -3.77 -27.15 9.64
CA GLU A 419 -3.14 -27.00 8.32
C GLU A 419 -2.40 -25.66 8.23
N VAL A 420 -1.11 -25.70 7.90
CA VAL A 420 -0.27 -24.52 7.62
C VAL A 420 -0.25 -24.33 6.10
N ALA A 421 -0.84 -23.25 5.61
CA ALA A 421 -0.89 -22.96 4.17
C ALA A 421 0.50 -22.67 3.60
N ALA A 422 1.37 -21.98 4.33
CA ALA A 422 2.77 -21.76 3.99
C ALA A 422 3.60 -21.30 5.19
N ILE A 423 4.91 -21.52 5.11
CA ILE A 423 5.91 -20.89 5.99
C ILE A 423 6.89 -20.11 5.14
N TYR A 424 7.07 -18.83 5.47
CA TYR A 424 8.11 -17.97 4.91
C TYR A 424 9.04 -17.49 6.01
N PHE A 425 10.33 -17.43 5.72
CA PHE A 425 11.30 -16.87 6.66
C PHE A 425 12.36 -16.05 5.95
N CYS A 426 12.88 -15.06 6.64
CA CYS A 426 13.94 -14.18 6.17
C CYS A 426 15.27 -14.59 6.83
N PRO A 427 16.28 -15.02 6.06
CA PRO A 427 17.60 -15.35 6.60
C PRO A 427 18.51 -14.11 6.77
N HIS A 428 18.11 -12.95 6.25
CA HIS A 428 18.99 -11.80 6.09
C HIS A 428 19.06 -10.92 7.36
N TYR A 429 20.26 -10.38 7.61
CA TYR A 429 20.49 -9.36 8.63
C TYR A 429 21.71 -8.53 8.24
N PRO A 430 21.63 -7.19 8.05
CA PRO A 430 22.75 -6.38 7.58
C PRO A 430 23.99 -6.41 8.47
N GLY A 431 23.82 -6.68 9.78
CA GLY A 431 24.91 -6.84 10.73
C GLY A 431 25.40 -8.28 10.89
N GLY A 432 25.08 -9.17 9.95
CA GLY A 432 25.50 -10.58 9.99
C GLY A 432 26.97 -10.78 9.64
N SER A 433 27.53 -11.96 9.99
CA SER A 433 28.88 -12.39 9.66
C SER A 433 28.97 -13.15 8.33
N ILE A 434 27.86 -13.77 7.90
CA ILE A 434 27.80 -14.52 6.65
C ILE A 434 27.47 -13.56 5.50
N LYS A 435 28.43 -13.29 4.63
CA LYS A 435 28.34 -12.26 3.57
C LYS A 435 27.09 -12.41 2.68
N GLU A 436 26.71 -13.64 2.34
CA GLU A 436 25.55 -13.94 1.50
C GLU A 436 24.24 -13.43 2.12
N TYR A 437 24.13 -13.49 3.44
CA TYR A 437 22.90 -13.09 4.18
C TYR A 437 23.06 -11.74 4.92
N ALA A 438 24.26 -11.14 4.92
CA ALA A 438 24.55 -9.85 5.56
C ALA A 438 24.10 -8.67 4.69
N ILE A 439 22.86 -8.70 4.20
CA ILE A 439 22.29 -7.73 3.29
C ILE A 439 20.98 -7.14 3.79
N SER A 440 20.64 -5.94 3.29
CA SER A 440 19.27 -5.42 3.35
C SER A 440 18.40 -6.11 2.30
N CYS A 441 17.16 -6.44 2.65
CA CYS A 441 16.25 -7.17 1.78
C CYS A 441 14.80 -6.70 1.95
N GLU A 442 13.96 -7.09 1.02
CA GLU A 442 12.52 -6.80 1.05
C GLU A 442 11.71 -7.83 1.88
N CYS A 443 12.32 -8.95 2.31
CA CYS A 443 11.63 -10.01 3.03
C CYS A 443 11.69 -9.86 4.57
N ARG A 444 12.67 -9.17 5.14
CA ARG A 444 12.80 -9.04 6.60
C ARG A 444 11.73 -8.10 7.16
N LYS A 445 10.87 -8.61 8.08
CA LYS A 445 9.92 -7.77 8.81
C LYS A 445 10.63 -6.56 9.45
N PRO A 446 10.12 -5.33 9.29
CA PRO A 446 8.77 -4.96 8.84
C PRO A 446 8.58 -4.85 7.31
N ALA A 447 9.56 -5.20 6.47
CA ALA A 447 9.38 -5.20 5.03
C ALA A 447 8.34 -6.26 4.59
N PRO A 448 7.48 -5.96 3.59
CA PRO A 448 6.30 -6.75 3.26
C PRO A 448 6.57 -8.00 2.41
N GLY A 449 7.79 -8.23 1.95
CA GLY A 449 8.09 -9.22 0.91
C GLY A 449 7.63 -10.64 1.20
N MET A 450 7.70 -11.13 2.45
CA MET A 450 7.17 -12.46 2.80
C MET A 450 5.63 -12.51 2.68
N ALA A 451 4.94 -11.49 3.18
CA ALA A 451 3.49 -11.41 3.08
C ALA A 451 3.02 -11.21 1.62
N GLU A 452 3.73 -10.40 0.84
CA GLU A 452 3.43 -10.21 -0.59
C GLU A 452 3.63 -11.49 -1.40
N ARG A 453 4.64 -12.30 -1.05
CA ARG A 453 4.84 -13.62 -1.63
C ARG A 453 3.64 -14.54 -1.32
N ALA A 454 3.20 -14.56 -0.07
CA ALA A 454 2.00 -15.30 0.33
C ALA A 454 0.75 -14.84 -0.44
N ALA A 455 0.60 -13.53 -0.65
CA ALA A 455 -0.53 -13.01 -1.41
C ALA A 455 -0.53 -13.48 -2.87
N ARG A 456 0.63 -13.50 -3.52
CA ARG A 456 0.76 -14.00 -4.90
C ARG A 456 0.54 -15.51 -5.02
N GLU A 457 1.10 -16.29 -4.09
CA GLU A 457 1.06 -17.76 -4.15
C GLU A 457 -0.29 -18.32 -3.66
N LEU A 458 -0.91 -17.66 -2.67
CA LEU A 458 -2.10 -18.15 -2.00
C LEU A 458 -3.36 -17.28 -2.25
N GLY A 459 -3.29 -16.21 -3.01
CA GLY A 459 -4.42 -15.32 -3.25
C GLY A 459 -4.94 -14.58 -2.00
N VAL A 460 -4.06 -14.17 -1.10
CA VAL A 460 -4.45 -13.56 0.18
C VAL A 460 -4.93 -12.13 -0.01
N ASP A 461 -6.06 -11.78 0.62
CA ASP A 461 -6.56 -10.40 0.75
C ASP A 461 -6.05 -9.77 2.04
N PHE A 462 -5.10 -8.86 1.93
CA PHE A 462 -4.49 -8.19 3.08
C PHE A 462 -5.46 -7.40 3.94
N ARG A 463 -6.47 -6.75 3.33
CA ARG A 463 -7.47 -5.96 4.09
C ARG A 463 -8.23 -6.81 5.10
N ARG A 464 -8.48 -8.06 4.76
CA ARG A 464 -9.18 -9.03 5.59
C ARG A 464 -8.25 -9.81 6.50
N SER A 465 -6.93 -9.67 6.30
CA SER A 465 -5.90 -10.43 7.00
C SER A 465 -5.50 -9.77 8.32
N ILE A 466 -4.84 -10.55 9.13
CA ILE A 466 -4.39 -10.18 10.46
C ILE A 466 -2.96 -10.64 10.62
N VAL A 467 -2.13 -9.81 11.25
CA VAL A 467 -0.77 -10.17 11.68
C VAL A 467 -0.77 -10.30 13.20
N VAL A 468 -0.30 -11.42 13.70
CA VAL A 468 -0.11 -11.67 15.14
C VAL A 468 1.36 -11.99 15.40
N GLY A 469 1.97 -11.29 16.33
CA GLY A 469 3.34 -11.50 16.71
C GLY A 469 3.67 -10.88 18.07
N ASP A 470 4.89 -11.13 18.55
CA ASP A 470 5.40 -10.66 19.84
C ASP A 470 6.31 -9.43 19.70
N LYS A 471 6.56 -8.96 18.45
CA LYS A 471 7.50 -7.86 18.20
C LYS A 471 6.84 -6.66 17.50
N VAL A 472 7.42 -5.48 17.72
CA VAL A 472 6.97 -4.23 17.05
C VAL A 472 7.03 -4.35 15.53
N GLU A 473 7.99 -5.11 15.00
CA GLU A 473 8.17 -5.38 13.58
C GLU A 473 6.98 -6.13 12.96
N ASP A 474 6.24 -6.91 13.73
CA ASP A 474 5.02 -7.59 13.28
C ASP A 474 3.87 -6.61 13.08
N LEU A 475 3.70 -5.67 14.02
CA LEU A 475 2.72 -4.61 13.90
C LEU A 475 3.04 -3.68 12.72
N ALA A 476 4.30 -3.33 12.56
CA ALA A 476 4.78 -2.50 11.47
C ALA A 476 4.62 -3.19 10.10
N LEU A 477 4.79 -4.52 10.04
CA LEU A 477 4.48 -5.30 8.83
C LEU A 477 2.99 -5.24 8.49
N ALA A 478 2.12 -5.37 9.48
CA ALA A 478 0.68 -5.25 9.25
C ALA A 478 0.32 -3.90 8.62
N ASP A 479 0.89 -2.81 9.13
CA ASP A 479 0.71 -1.48 8.55
C ASP A 479 1.25 -1.42 7.11
N ALA A 480 2.43 -2.01 6.86
CA ALA A 480 3.05 -2.04 5.53
C ALA A 480 2.19 -2.75 4.47
N ILE A 481 1.38 -3.72 4.88
CA ILE A 481 0.46 -4.45 3.98
C ILE A 481 -0.99 -3.96 4.05
N GLY A 482 -1.32 -3.06 4.97
CA GLY A 482 -2.70 -2.59 5.19
C GLY A 482 -3.59 -3.64 5.88
N ALA A 483 -3.01 -4.53 6.69
CA ALA A 483 -3.70 -5.53 7.49
C ALA A 483 -3.96 -5.05 8.92
N ARG A 484 -4.81 -5.76 9.67
CA ARG A 484 -4.94 -5.57 11.10
C ARG A 484 -3.77 -6.22 11.83
N SER A 485 -3.46 -5.76 13.06
CA SER A 485 -2.42 -6.35 13.88
C SER A 485 -2.83 -6.49 15.35
N VAL A 486 -2.25 -7.49 15.99
CA VAL A 486 -2.40 -7.77 17.42
C VAL A 486 -1.04 -8.18 17.99
N LEU A 487 -0.67 -7.62 19.14
CA LEU A 487 0.51 -8.03 19.89
C LEU A 487 0.14 -9.13 20.88
N VAL A 488 0.95 -10.18 20.97
CA VAL A 488 0.89 -11.15 22.07
C VAL A 488 2.03 -10.89 23.04
N LEU A 489 1.76 -11.05 24.34
CA LEU A 489 2.72 -10.75 25.42
C LEU A 489 3.66 -11.93 25.75
N THR A 490 3.53 -13.03 25.03
CA THR A 490 4.49 -14.13 25.02
C THR A 490 5.80 -13.70 24.37
N GLY A 491 6.85 -14.49 24.46
CA GLY A 491 8.16 -14.18 23.87
C GLY A 491 8.70 -12.80 24.28
N HIS A 492 8.94 -11.93 23.31
CA HIS A 492 9.38 -10.54 23.50
C HIS A 492 8.20 -9.54 23.65
N GLY A 493 6.97 -10.02 23.77
CA GLY A 493 5.78 -9.16 23.69
C GLY A 493 5.68 -8.13 24.80
N ARG A 494 6.09 -8.47 26.04
CA ARG A 494 6.07 -7.51 27.16
C ARG A 494 7.07 -6.36 26.94
N GLU A 495 8.27 -6.66 26.45
CA GLU A 495 9.26 -5.64 26.08
C GLU A 495 8.74 -4.77 24.92
N SER A 496 8.11 -5.40 23.94
CA SER A 496 7.49 -4.70 22.79
C SER A 496 6.35 -3.79 23.25
N GLU A 497 5.47 -4.24 24.15
CA GLU A 497 4.39 -3.41 24.70
C GLU A 497 4.93 -2.19 25.44
N GLU A 498 5.96 -2.34 26.25
CA GLU A 498 6.58 -1.24 26.98
C GLU A 498 7.13 -0.18 26.00
N ARG A 499 7.81 -0.61 24.93
CA ARG A 499 8.26 0.28 23.85
C ARG A 499 7.11 1.00 23.16
N LEU A 500 5.97 0.32 22.95
CA LEU A 500 4.82 0.88 22.26
C LEU A 500 4.01 1.87 23.11
N ARG A 501 4.13 1.81 24.44
CA ARG A 501 3.44 2.77 25.35
C ARG A 501 3.86 4.21 25.12
N SER A 502 5.09 4.47 24.67
CA SER A 502 5.59 5.80 24.33
C SER A 502 5.04 6.32 22.99
N SER A 503 4.61 5.43 22.10
CA SER A 503 4.09 5.77 20.78
C SER A 503 2.64 6.20 20.82
N SER A 504 2.34 7.42 20.35
CA SER A 504 0.94 7.88 20.19
C SER A 504 0.17 7.03 19.18
N TYR A 505 0.83 6.51 18.19
CA TYR A 505 0.25 5.69 17.12
C TYR A 505 0.02 4.24 17.53
N TYR A 506 1.05 3.57 18.08
CA TYR A 506 0.97 2.14 18.41
C TYR A 506 0.29 1.85 19.74
N ARG A 507 0.26 2.77 20.71
CA ARG A 507 -0.41 2.55 22.02
C ARG A 507 -1.90 2.24 21.91
N GLN A 508 -2.53 2.53 20.77
CA GLN A 508 -3.92 2.19 20.51
C GLN A 508 -4.10 0.74 20.01
N ARG A 509 -2.99 0.05 19.70
CA ARG A 509 -3.03 -1.36 19.28
C ARG A 509 -3.32 -2.22 20.50
N ARG A 510 -4.11 -3.27 20.28
CA ARG A 510 -4.44 -4.21 21.34
C ARG A 510 -3.32 -5.21 21.56
N SER A 511 -3.06 -5.51 22.83
CA SER A 511 -2.19 -6.60 23.27
C SER A 511 -3.01 -7.63 24.05
N PHE A 512 -2.60 -8.89 23.99
CA PHE A 512 -3.20 -10.02 24.69
C PHE A 512 -2.11 -10.88 25.31
N GLU A 513 -2.43 -11.53 26.44
CA GLU A 513 -1.44 -12.38 27.14
C GLU A 513 -0.83 -13.45 26.22
N ASP A 514 -1.64 -14.02 25.32
CA ASP A 514 -1.27 -15.13 24.46
C ASP A 514 -2.04 -15.16 23.13
N LEU A 515 -1.67 -16.09 22.25
CA LEU A 515 -2.35 -16.32 20.98
C LEU A 515 -3.83 -16.71 21.13
N PRO A 516 -4.23 -17.58 22.09
CA PRO A 516 -5.64 -17.85 22.38
C PRO A 516 -6.47 -16.61 22.69
N GLY A 517 -5.96 -15.72 23.53
CA GLY A 517 -6.64 -14.45 23.86
C GLY A 517 -6.80 -13.55 22.64
N ALA A 518 -5.73 -13.41 21.85
CA ALA A 518 -5.76 -12.66 20.61
C ALA A 518 -6.80 -13.21 19.62
N VAL A 519 -6.83 -14.52 19.40
CA VAL A 519 -7.73 -15.17 18.44
C VAL A 519 -9.19 -15.08 18.90
N ARG A 520 -9.50 -15.28 20.18
CA ARG A 520 -10.86 -15.07 20.71
C ARG A 520 -11.38 -13.68 20.35
N PHE A 521 -10.62 -12.64 20.66
CA PHE A 521 -10.97 -11.27 20.31
C PHE A 521 -11.18 -11.07 18.80
N LEU A 522 -10.31 -11.65 17.96
CA LEU A 522 -10.36 -11.46 16.51
C LEU A 522 -11.57 -12.13 15.85
N ILE A 523 -12.08 -13.23 16.41
CA ILE A 523 -13.20 -14.02 15.87
C ILE A 523 -14.53 -13.56 16.48
N SER A 524 -14.61 -13.32 17.80
CA SER A 524 -15.86 -12.96 18.48
C SER A 524 -16.14 -11.45 18.48
N GLY A 525 -15.10 -10.64 18.32
CA GLY A 525 -15.21 -9.18 18.46
C GLY A 525 -15.31 -8.67 19.91
N GLU A 526 -15.15 -9.58 20.90
CA GLU A 526 -15.22 -9.29 22.34
C GLU A 526 -13.85 -8.96 22.95
#